data_57bb66ba63a23c8516933d45c173199e
#
_entry.id   57bb66ba63a23c8516933d45c173199e
#
_cell.length_a   1.000
_cell.length_b   1.000
_cell.length_c   1.000
_cell.angle_alpha   90.00
_cell.angle_beta   90.00
_cell.angle_gamma   90.00
#
_symmetry.space_group_name_H-M   'P 1'
#
loop_
_entity.id
_entity.type
_entity.pdbx_description
1 polymer ?
#
loop_
_entity_poly.entity_id
_entity_poly.type
_entity_poly.pdbx_seq_one_letter_code
_entity_poly.pdbx_strand_id
1 'polypeptide(L)'
;LGVQTCALPILFYFMQADTMEMKRFYEGIYPEFDAKLFYRLQEFFPSIDVKRNIRRLSKGMQKQVAFWLAICCKPKLMILDEPVDGLDPVMRRQIWSMILSEVAEHEMTVLVSSHNLRELEDVCDHVGIMHRGSIWIERSLSDLQGSVSKLQVASTSGMPKLPEHFQVLHMANTGRVYTMIVKGDPKEAARALAESGTALVDILPLTLEEIFIYEMGGADYEVKDILL
;
A
#
# COMPACT_ATOMS: atom_id res chain seq x y z
N LEU A 1 -29.99 9.84 -0.70
CA LEU A 1 -29.09 8.70 -0.42
C LEU A 1 -27.68 9.27 -0.27
N GLY A 2 -27.31 9.68 0.96
CA GLY A 2 -25.97 10.15 1.26
C GLY A 2 -24.99 8.97 1.27
N VAL A 3 -23.89 9.05 0.55
CA VAL A 3 -22.78 8.12 0.69
C VAL A 3 -22.18 8.39 2.07
N GLN A 4 -22.18 7.36 2.93
CA GLN A 4 -21.60 7.47 4.26
C GLN A 4 -20.07 7.40 4.09
N THR A 5 -19.41 8.55 4.21
CA THR A 5 -17.96 8.69 4.06
C THR A 5 -17.35 8.95 5.42
N CYS A 6 -16.32 8.19 5.77
CA CYS A 6 -15.50 8.43 6.95
C CYS A 6 -14.10 8.84 6.49
N ALA A 7 -13.70 10.08 6.80
CA ALA A 7 -12.36 10.59 6.49
C ALA A 7 -11.51 10.62 7.78
N LEU A 8 -10.38 9.93 7.75
CA LEU A 8 -9.38 9.97 8.82
C LEU A 8 -8.09 10.60 8.27
N PRO A 9 -7.71 11.79 8.72
CA PRO A 9 -6.52 11.90 9.54
C PRO A 9 -6.77 12.68 10.82
N ILE A 10 -7.91 13.34 10.94
CA ILE A 10 -8.14 14.15 12.13
C ILE A 10 -8.78 13.26 13.18
N LEU A 11 -7.94 12.78 14.10
CA LEU A 11 -8.40 12.11 15.31
C LEU A 11 -9.16 13.12 16.17
N PHE A 12 -10.46 13.22 15.92
CA PHE A 12 -11.32 14.09 16.70
C PHE A 12 -11.89 13.35 17.90
N TYR A 13 -11.52 13.81 19.08
CA TYR A 13 -12.11 13.33 20.33
C TYR A 13 -12.47 14.53 21.20
N PHE A 14 -13.58 14.44 21.90
CA PHE A 14 -13.90 15.43 22.92
C PHE A 14 -12.80 15.46 23.99
N MET A 15 -12.59 16.63 24.61
CA MET A 15 -11.42 16.84 25.47
C MET A 15 -11.28 15.84 26.64
N GLN A 16 -12.39 15.34 27.16
CA GLN A 16 -12.40 14.42 28.30
C GLN A 16 -13.02 13.07 27.96
N ALA A 17 -13.35 12.82 26.70
CA ALA A 17 -14.04 11.60 26.31
C ALA A 17 -13.18 10.36 26.51
N ASP A 18 -13.84 9.32 26.98
CA ASP A 18 -13.40 7.95 26.89
C ASP A 18 -13.96 7.26 25.62
N THR A 19 -13.54 6.03 25.35
CA THR A 19 -13.96 5.29 24.15
C THR A 19 -15.48 5.01 24.17
N MET A 20 -16.07 4.79 25.34
CA MET A 20 -17.49 4.52 25.47
C MET A 20 -18.36 5.77 25.22
N GLU A 21 -17.86 6.94 25.59
CA GLU A 21 -18.52 8.22 25.30
C GLU A 21 -18.46 8.52 23.80
N MET A 22 -17.30 8.30 23.17
CA MET A 22 -17.18 8.44 21.71
C MET A 22 -18.07 7.42 20.98
N LYS A 23 -18.14 6.17 21.46
CA LYS A 23 -19.08 5.17 20.89
C LYS A 23 -20.50 5.69 20.91
N ARG A 24 -21.00 6.19 22.05
CA ARG A 24 -22.38 6.74 22.16
C ARG A 24 -22.60 7.91 21.22
N PHE A 25 -21.60 8.77 21.06
CA PHE A 25 -21.67 9.89 20.14
C PHE A 25 -21.77 9.43 18.67
N TYR A 26 -20.93 8.48 18.26
CA TYR A 26 -20.98 7.93 16.91
C TYR A 26 -22.29 7.16 16.63
N GLU A 27 -22.75 6.37 17.58
CA GLU A 27 -24.04 5.66 17.52
C GLU A 27 -25.25 6.60 17.35
N GLY A 28 -25.16 7.80 17.94
CA GLY A 28 -26.19 8.84 17.78
C GLY A 28 -26.17 9.59 16.46
N ILE A 29 -25.01 9.60 15.75
CA ILE A 29 -24.85 10.34 14.48
C ILE A 29 -24.95 9.41 13.27
N TYR A 30 -24.41 8.18 13.38
CA TYR A 30 -24.36 7.23 12.27
C TYR A 30 -25.46 6.18 12.42
N PRO A 31 -26.52 6.21 11.57
CA PRO A 31 -27.65 5.27 11.68
C PRO A 31 -27.24 3.80 11.52
N GLU A 32 -26.19 3.54 10.74
CA GLU A 32 -25.68 2.19 10.46
C GLU A 32 -24.61 1.73 11.47
N PHE A 33 -24.43 2.47 12.60
CA PHE A 33 -23.42 2.10 13.58
C PHE A 33 -23.68 0.72 14.18
N ASP A 34 -22.74 -0.19 14.03
CA ASP A 34 -22.83 -1.56 14.52
C ASP A 34 -22.26 -1.69 15.94
N ALA A 35 -23.17 -1.59 16.93
CA ALA A 35 -22.81 -1.74 18.34
C ALA A 35 -22.31 -3.16 18.68
N LYS A 36 -22.76 -4.21 17.95
CA LYS A 36 -22.27 -5.58 18.19
C LYS A 36 -20.83 -5.73 17.70
N LEU A 37 -20.54 -5.17 16.52
CA LEU A 37 -19.17 -5.13 15.99
C LEU A 37 -18.24 -4.37 16.94
N PHE A 38 -18.72 -3.27 17.54
CA PHE A 38 -17.94 -2.52 18.51
C PHE A 38 -17.42 -3.40 19.66
N TYR A 39 -18.28 -4.18 20.27
CA TYR A 39 -17.87 -5.08 21.37
C TYR A 39 -17.04 -6.26 20.89
N ARG A 40 -17.28 -6.78 19.70
CA ARG A 40 -16.44 -7.82 19.09
C ARG A 40 -15.02 -7.31 18.83
N LEU A 41 -14.88 -6.11 18.29
CA LEU A 41 -13.57 -5.48 18.04
C LEU A 41 -12.82 -5.11 19.33
N GLN A 42 -13.52 -4.90 20.43
CA GLN A 42 -12.89 -4.66 21.74
C GLN A 42 -11.91 -5.78 22.11
N GLU A 43 -12.21 -7.01 21.74
CA GLU A 43 -11.35 -8.17 22.02
C GLU A 43 -10.01 -8.12 21.27
N PHE A 44 -9.94 -7.41 20.16
CA PHE A 44 -8.70 -7.19 19.41
C PHE A 44 -7.79 -6.12 20.05
N PHE A 45 -8.33 -5.31 20.96
CA PHE A 45 -7.61 -4.24 21.63
C PHE A 45 -7.58 -4.38 23.15
N PRO A 46 -7.06 -5.50 23.69
CA PRO A 46 -7.14 -5.80 25.13
C PRO A 46 -6.36 -4.81 26.00
N SER A 47 -5.40 -4.09 25.42
CA SER A 47 -4.60 -3.07 26.10
C SER A 47 -5.31 -1.71 26.23
N ILE A 48 -6.44 -1.52 25.56
CA ILE A 48 -7.21 -0.26 25.60
C ILE A 48 -8.25 -0.33 26.71
N ASP A 49 -8.01 0.42 27.79
CA ASP A 49 -9.05 0.67 28.79
C ASP A 49 -10.09 1.65 28.22
N VAL A 50 -11.26 1.13 27.89
CA VAL A 50 -12.35 1.89 27.23
C VAL A 50 -12.93 3.02 28.08
N LYS A 51 -12.65 3.01 29.40
CA LYS A 51 -13.08 4.07 30.36
C LYS A 51 -11.98 5.10 30.59
N ARG A 52 -10.80 4.87 30.05
CA ARG A 52 -9.70 5.84 30.15
C ARG A 52 -9.90 6.95 29.12
N ASN A 53 -9.62 8.19 29.53
CA ASN A 53 -9.61 9.32 28.61
C ASN A 53 -8.69 9.05 27.40
N ILE A 54 -9.23 9.14 26.17
CA ILE A 54 -8.52 8.79 24.93
C ILE A 54 -7.23 9.60 24.78
N ARG A 55 -7.21 10.87 25.15
CA ARG A 55 -6.02 11.72 25.07
C ARG A 55 -4.86 11.27 25.97
N ARG A 56 -5.14 10.43 26.96
CA ARG A 56 -4.13 9.82 27.85
C ARG A 56 -3.61 8.47 27.34
N LEU A 57 -4.15 7.98 26.26
CA LEU A 57 -3.63 6.81 25.55
C LEU A 57 -2.39 7.18 24.74
N SER A 58 -1.57 6.19 24.38
CA SER A 58 -0.48 6.40 23.42
C SER A 58 -1.04 6.82 22.06
N LYS A 59 -0.23 7.48 21.23
CA LYS A 59 -0.66 7.89 19.87
C LYS A 59 -1.17 6.70 19.02
N GLY A 60 -0.49 5.55 19.12
CA GLY A 60 -0.92 4.33 18.45
C GLY A 60 -2.28 3.84 18.96
N MET A 61 -2.50 3.81 20.28
CA MET A 61 -3.78 3.43 20.86
C MET A 61 -4.91 4.41 20.49
N GLN A 62 -4.62 5.70 20.40
CA GLN A 62 -5.57 6.70 19.91
C GLN A 62 -5.98 6.42 18.46
N LYS A 63 -5.02 6.08 17.58
CA LYS A 63 -5.30 5.67 16.20
C LYS A 63 -6.15 4.38 16.18
N GLN A 64 -5.83 3.39 17.00
CA GLN A 64 -6.64 2.16 17.10
C GLN A 64 -8.09 2.46 17.49
N VAL A 65 -8.34 3.32 18.47
CA VAL A 65 -9.71 3.75 18.85
C VAL A 65 -10.41 4.43 17.69
N ALA A 66 -9.71 5.27 16.92
CA ALA A 66 -10.29 5.94 15.76
C ALA A 66 -10.72 4.94 14.67
N PHE A 67 -9.86 3.99 14.31
CA PHE A 67 -10.19 2.93 13.36
C PHE A 67 -11.34 2.06 13.86
N TRP A 68 -11.30 1.67 15.13
CA TRP A 68 -12.35 0.89 15.76
C TRP A 68 -13.73 1.56 15.62
N LEU A 69 -13.83 2.84 15.98
CA LEU A 69 -15.07 3.60 15.86
C LEU A 69 -15.51 3.80 14.40
N ALA A 70 -14.56 4.13 13.50
CA ALA A 70 -14.84 4.36 12.09
C ALA A 70 -15.38 3.10 11.39
N ILE A 71 -14.80 1.95 11.65
CA ILE A 71 -15.25 0.65 11.11
C ILE A 71 -16.68 0.33 11.60
N CYS A 72 -16.98 0.61 12.86
CA CYS A 72 -18.33 0.39 13.41
C CYS A 72 -19.40 1.29 12.76
N CYS A 73 -19.02 2.39 12.12
CA CYS A 73 -19.95 3.23 11.35
C CYS A 73 -20.43 2.58 10.05
N LYS A 74 -19.84 1.44 9.62
CA LYS A 74 -20.15 0.76 8.37
C LYS A 74 -20.12 1.69 7.14
N PRO A 75 -19.04 2.44 6.94
CA PRO A 75 -18.95 3.36 5.81
C PRO A 75 -18.86 2.60 4.49
N LYS A 76 -19.49 3.12 3.44
CA LYS A 76 -19.30 2.63 2.06
C LYS A 76 -17.99 3.10 1.46
N LEU A 77 -17.50 4.25 1.90
CA LEU A 77 -16.22 4.81 1.50
C LEU A 77 -15.45 5.28 2.74
N MET A 78 -14.24 4.77 2.90
CA MET A 78 -13.31 5.19 3.94
C MET A 78 -12.11 5.89 3.29
N ILE A 79 -11.82 7.12 3.72
CA ILE A 79 -10.69 7.91 3.24
C ILE A 79 -9.65 7.99 4.36
N LEU A 80 -8.45 7.55 4.08
CA LEU A 80 -7.36 7.43 5.05
C LEU A 80 -6.12 8.18 4.55
N ASP A 81 -5.64 9.11 5.35
CA ASP A 81 -4.42 9.86 5.07
C ASP A 81 -3.32 9.43 6.04
N GLU A 82 -2.25 8.80 5.50
CA GLU A 82 -1.13 8.24 6.25
C GLU A 82 -1.59 7.43 7.50
N PRO A 83 -2.51 6.45 7.32
CA PRO A 83 -3.25 5.86 8.44
C PRO A 83 -2.36 5.13 9.45
N VAL A 84 -1.33 4.47 8.97
CA VAL A 84 -0.48 3.59 9.80
C VAL A 84 0.90 4.19 10.08
N ASP A 85 1.14 5.44 9.65
CA ASP A 85 2.38 6.13 9.95
C ASP A 85 2.60 6.27 11.47
N GLY A 86 3.85 6.00 11.90
CA GLY A 86 4.24 6.02 13.31
C GLY A 86 3.69 4.89 14.18
N LEU A 87 3.08 3.84 13.57
CA LEU A 87 2.68 2.63 14.28
C LEU A 87 3.77 1.57 14.20
N ASP A 88 3.86 0.75 15.26
CA ASP A 88 4.70 -0.43 15.22
C ASP A 88 4.15 -1.50 14.23
N PRO A 89 4.98 -2.43 13.77
CA PRO A 89 4.58 -3.40 12.75
C PRO A 89 3.40 -4.30 13.15
N VAL A 90 3.21 -4.58 14.43
CA VAL A 90 2.10 -5.43 14.91
C VAL A 90 0.79 -4.67 14.83
N MET A 91 0.76 -3.43 15.34
CA MET A 91 -0.42 -2.56 15.28
C MET A 91 -0.81 -2.25 13.83
N ARG A 92 0.17 -1.99 12.96
CA ARG A 92 -0.03 -1.76 11.53
C ARG A 92 -0.75 -2.94 10.88
N ARG A 93 -0.25 -4.15 11.08
CA ARG A 93 -0.86 -5.38 10.55
C ARG A 93 -2.29 -5.60 11.07
N GLN A 94 -2.53 -5.33 12.35
CA GLN A 94 -3.87 -5.43 12.93
C GLN A 94 -4.87 -4.49 12.26
N ILE A 95 -4.49 -3.22 12.05
CA ILE A 95 -5.36 -2.24 11.41
C ILE A 95 -5.66 -2.65 9.97
N TRP A 96 -4.66 -3.02 9.17
CA TRP A 96 -4.88 -3.48 7.80
C TRP A 96 -5.75 -4.73 7.74
N SER A 97 -5.54 -5.71 8.62
CA SER A 97 -6.38 -6.91 8.68
C SER A 97 -7.85 -6.58 8.93
N MET A 98 -8.14 -5.65 9.85
CA MET A 98 -9.52 -5.22 10.11
C MET A 98 -10.15 -4.49 8.91
N ILE A 99 -9.41 -3.58 8.29
CA ILE A 99 -9.89 -2.83 7.11
C ILE A 99 -10.18 -3.80 5.95
N LEU A 100 -9.24 -4.70 5.64
CA LEU A 100 -9.39 -5.67 4.56
C LEU A 100 -10.53 -6.67 4.81
N SER A 101 -10.79 -7.05 6.07
CA SER A 101 -11.96 -7.87 6.42
C SER A 101 -13.27 -7.15 6.09
N GLU A 102 -13.38 -5.87 6.45
CA GLU A 102 -14.57 -5.08 6.13
C GLU A 102 -14.73 -4.82 4.63
N VAL A 103 -13.64 -4.65 3.89
CA VAL A 103 -13.66 -4.56 2.42
C VAL A 103 -14.23 -5.85 1.83
N ALA A 104 -13.74 -7.01 2.28
CA ALA A 104 -14.14 -8.31 1.75
C ALA A 104 -15.57 -8.70 2.14
N GLU A 105 -16.01 -8.38 3.36
CA GLU A 105 -17.32 -8.80 3.88
C GLU A 105 -18.45 -7.83 3.52
N HIS A 106 -18.15 -6.54 3.32
CA HIS A 106 -19.16 -5.48 3.25
C HIS A 106 -19.02 -4.57 2.02
N GLU A 107 -18.14 -4.94 1.06
CA GLU A 107 -17.90 -4.18 -0.18
C GLU A 107 -17.52 -2.71 0.09
N MET A 108 -16.82 -2.47 1.19
CA MET A 108 -16.34 -1.13 1.55
C MET A 108 -15.24 -0.71 0.58
N THR A 109 -15.31 0.50 0.06
CA THR A 109 -14.22 1.10 -0.71
C THR A 109 -13.28 1.87 0.21
N VAL A 110 -11.99 1.70 0.03
CA VAL A 110 -10.97 2.43 0.81
C VAL A 110 -10.08 3.24 -0.12
N LEU A 111 -9.97 4.53 0.14
CA LEU A 111 -8.99 5.41 -0.48
C LEU A 111 -7.93 5.74 0.56
N VAL A 112 -6.69 5.35 0.30
CA VAL A 112 -5.58 5.56 1.23
C VAL A 112 -4.46 6.36 0.57
N SER A 113 -3.93 7.36 1.29
CA SER A 113 -2.66 7.98 0.95
C SER A 113 -1.53 7.38 1.78
N SER A 114 -0.37 7.16 1.18
CA SER A 114 0.85 6.80 1.89
C SER A 114 2.07 7.18 1.06
N HIS A 115 3.16 7.52 1.76
CA HIS A 115 4.49 7.65 1.17
C HIS A 115 5.29 6.33 1.24
N ASN A 116 4.77 5.31 1.91
CA ASN A 116 5.39 3.99 2.02
C ASN A 116 4.79 3.04 0.98
N LEU A 117 5.41 2.97 -0.19
CA LEU A 117 4.93 2.17 -1.31
C LEU A 117 4.86 0.67 -1.02
N ARG A 118 5.75 0.15 -0.16
CA ARG A 118 5.76 -1.28 0.24
C ARG A 118 4.50 -1.66 1.00
N GLU A 119 3.97 -0.76 1.81
CA GLU A 119 2.73 -1.03 2.54
C GLU A 119 1.51 -1.07 1.62
N LEU A 120 1.51 -0.21 0.59
CA LEU A 120 0.42 -0.17 -0.38
C LEU A 120 0.40 -1.41 -1.28
N GLU A 121 1.56 -1.96 -1.60
CA GLU A 121 1.70 -3.16 -2.44
C GLU A 121 0.94 -4.36 -1.89
N ASP A 122 0.87 -4.50 -0.56
CA ASP A 122 0.21 -5.63 0.10
C ASP A 122 -1.30 -5.43 0.28
N VAL A 123 -1.82 -4.19 0.13
CA VAL A 123 -3.19 -3.87 0.54
C VAL A 123 -4.03 -3.20 -0.54
N CYS A 124 -3.42 -2.68 -1.62
CA CYS A 124 -4.12 -1.97 -2.67
C CYS A 124 -4.25 -2.81 -3.94
N ASP A 125 -5.36 -2.67 -4.64
CA ASP A 125 -5.60 -3.23 -5.98
C ASP A 125 -5.38 -2.18 -7.09
N HIS A 126 -5.53 -0.89 -6.77
CA HIS A 126 -5.31 0.24 -7.66
C HIS A 126 -4.38 1.27 -7.04
N VAL A 127 -3.57 1.90 -7.85
CA VAL A 127 -2.59 2.90 -7.43
C VAL A 127 -2.71 4.16 -8.28
N GLY A 128 -2.80 5.30 -7.59
CA GLY A 128 -2.70 6.63 -8.18
C GLY A 128 -1.43 7.33 -7.72
N ILE A 129 -0.59 7.78 -8.65
CA ILE A 129 0.61 8.56 -8.33
C ILE A 129 0.31 10.02 -8.56
N MET A 130 0.44 10.83 -7.50
CA MET A 130 0.27 12.28 -7.55
C MET A 130 1.62 12.98 -7.67
N HIS A 131 1.73 13.88 -8.63
CA HIS A 131 2.90 14.74 -8.80
C HIS A 131 2.48 16.18 -9.10
N ARG A 132 3.02 17.17 -8.35
CA ARG A 132 2.73 18.62 -8.53
C ARG A 132 1.24 18.95 -8.62
N GLY A 133 0.41 18.27 -7.80
CA GLY A 133 -1.03 18.54 -7.73
C GLY A 133 -1.88 17.89 -8.83
N SER A 134 -1.30 17.03 -9.65
CA SER A 134 -1.98 16.27 -10.69
C SER A 134 -1.80 14.78 -10.51
N ILE A 135 -2.79 13.99 -10.92
CA ILE A 135 -2.63 12.53 -11.02
C ILE A 135 -1.80 12.26 -12.28
N TRP A 136 -0.65 11.64 -12.08
CA TRP A 136 0.27 11.35 -13.18
C TRP A 136 0.09 9.94 -13.73
N ILE A 137 -0.15 8.97 -12.84
CA ILE A 137 -0.46 7.57 -13.19
C ILE A 137 -1.66 7.14 -12.35
N GLU A 138 -2.58 6.42 -12.98
CA GLU A 138 -3.69 5.73 -12.33
C GLU A 138 -3.88 4.39 -13.03
N ARG A 139 -3.59 3.29 -12.35
CA ARG A 139 -3.68 1.93 -12.90
C ARG A 139 -3.93 0.90 -11.81
N SER A 140 -4.38 -0.30 -12.23
CA SER A 140 -4.35 -1.45 -11.35
C SER A 140 -2.90 -1.82 -11.00
N LEU A 141 -2.70 -2.36 -9.81
CA LEU A 141 -1.37 -2.83 -9.39
C LEU A 141 -0.84 -3.93 -10.32
N SER A 142 -1.72 -4.82 -10.78
CA SER A 142 -1.39 -5.88 -11.73
C SER A 142 -0.92 -5.35 -13.09
N ASP A 143 -1.54 -4.29 -13.60
CA ASP A 143 -1.11 -3.67 -14.87
C ASP A 143 0.24 -2.97 -14.72
N LEU A 144 0.47 -2.31 -13.58
CA LEU A 144 1.76 -1.70 -13.28
C LEU A 144 2.88 -2.75 -13.20
N GLN A 145 2.64 -3.84 -12.48
CA GLN A 145 3.60 -4.95 -12.36
C GLN A 145 3.82 -5.70 -13.68
N GLY A 146 2.85 -5.68 -14.59
CA GLY A 146 2.96 -6.26 -15.92
C GLY A 146 3.64 -5.38 -16.97
N SER A 147 3.78 -4.08 -16.72
CA SER A 147 4.34 -3.12 -17.70
C SER A 147 5.87 -3.09 -17.74
N VAL A 148 6.51 -3.48 -16.66
CA VAL A 148 7.97 -3.48 -16.50
C VAL A 148 8.41 -4.82 -15.90
N SER A 149 9.51 -5.34 -16.40
CA SER A 149 10.04 -6.66 -16.00
C SER A 149 11.42 -6.53 -15.40
N LYS A 150 11.67 -7.23 -14.29
CA LYS A 150 13.01 -7.38 -13.70
C LYS A 150 13.53 -8.76 -14.03
N LEU A 151 14.64 -8.80 -14.74
CA LEU A 151 15.28 -10.05 -15.17
C LEU A 151 16.65 -10.14 -14.52
N GLN A 152 16.96 -11.31 -13.97
CA GLN A 152 18.28 -11.66 -13.51
C GLN A 152 18.90 -12.67 -14.46
N VAL A 153 20.03 -12.31 -15.04
CA VAL A 153 20.65 -13.06 -16.15
C VAL A 153 22.06 -13.44 -15.79
N ALA A 154 22.36 -14.73 -15.74
CA ALA A 154 23.73 -15.20 -15.64
C ALA A 154 24.32 -15.40 -17.05
N SER A 155 25.36 -14.64 -17.38
CA SER A 155 26.01 -14.72 -18.69
C SER A 155 27.50 -15.03 -18.56
N THR A 156 27.95 -16.00 -19.35
CA THR A 156 29.40 -16.36 -19.48
C THR A 156 30.04 -15.69 -20.66
N SER A 157 29.24 -15.18 -21.61
CA SER A 157 29.68 -14.57 -22.87
C SER A 157 29.78 -13.03 -22.83
N GLY A 158 29.59 -12.43 -21.64
CA GLY A 158 29.59 -10.98 -21.45
C GLY A 158 28.20 -10.40 -21.33
N MET A 159 28.03 -9.12 -21.67
CA MET A 159 26.79 -8.40 -21.52
C MET A 159 25.66 -9.02 -22.36
N PRO A 160 24.54 -9.44 -21.73
CA PRO A 160 23.41 -9.99 -22.46
C PRO A 160 22.76 -8.91 -23.34
N LYS A 161 22.33 -9.30 -24.53
CA LYS A 161 21.67 -8.41 -25.48
C LYS A 161 20.23 -8.83 -25.69
N LEU A 162 19.32 -7.88 -25.57
CA LEU A 162 17.92 -8.02 -25.95
C LEU A 162 17.70 -7.49 -27.37
N PRO A 163 16.71 -8.01 -28.11
CA PRO A 163 16.26 -7.43 -29.37
C PRO A 163 15.87 -5.94 -29.24
N GLU A 164 16.02 -5.15 -30.29
CA GLU A 164 15.83 -3.69 -30.29
C GLU A 164 14.41 -3.22 -29.90
N HIS A 165 13.42 -4.08 -30.01
CA HIS A 165 12.07 -3.75 -29.62
C HIS A 165 11.83 -3.71 -28.10
N PHE A 166 12.78 -4.26 -27.31
CA PHE A 166 12.75 -4.13 -25.85
C PHE A 166 13.48 -2.87 -25.42
N GLN A 167 12.79 -2.06 -24.61
CA GLN A 167 13.42 -0.91 -23.98
C GLN A 167 14.02 -1.31 -22.64
N VAL A 168 15.36 -1.34 -22.56
CA VAL A 168 16.08 -1.54 -21.30
C VAL A 168 16.10 -0.21 -20.55
N LEU A 169 15.42 -0.16 -19.41
CA LEU A 169 15.32 1.04 -18.55
C LEU A 169 16.52 1.16 -17.62
N HIS A 170 17.01 0.02 -17.14
CA HIS A 170 18.17 -0.04 -16.25
C HIS A 170 18.92 -1.37 -16.44
N MET A 171 20.23 -1.32 -16.24
CA MET A 171 21.08 -2.50 -16.22
C MET A 171 22.19 -2.32 -15.20
N ALA A 172 22.34 -3.29 -14.31
CA ALA A 172 23.44 -3.39 -13.36
C ALA A 172 24.04 -4.79 -13.42
N ASN A 173 25.28 -4.95 -12.97
CA ASN A 173 25.91 -6.26 -12.91
C ASN A 173 26.74 -6.45 -11.64
N THR A 174 26.73 -7.68 -11.13
CA THR A 174 27.60 -8.14 -10.06
C THR A 174 28.33 -9.38 -10.55
N GLY A 175 29.57 -9.20 -10.97
CA GLY A 175 30.34 -10.27 -11.61
C GLY A 175 29.73 -10.69 -12.94
N ARG A 176 29.23 -11.95 -13.01
CA ARG A 176 28.61 -12.54 -14.22
C ARG A 176 27.07 -12.53 -14.18
N VAL A 177 26.48 -11.94 -13.14
CA VAL A 177 25.05 -11.82 -12.99
C VAL A 177 24.63 -10.39 -13.32
N TYR A 178 23.75 -10.24 -14.30
CA TYR A 178 23.20 -8.97 -14.75
C TYR A 178 21.76 -8.87 -14.22
N THR A 179 21.41 -7.72 -13.66
CA THR A 179 20.03 -7.37 -13.35
C THR A 179 19.57 -6.34 -14.38
N MET A 180 18.52 -6.66 -15.10
CA MET A 180 17.98 -5.83 -16.17
C MET A 180 16.53 -5.46 -15.85
N ILE A 181 16.20 -4.19 -15.99
CA ILE A 181 14.82 -3.69 -15.93
C ILE A 181 14.42 -3.36 -17.37
N VAL A 182 13.38 -4.02 -17.82
CA VAL A 182 12.96 -3.99 -19.23
C VAL A 182 11.48 -3.67 -19.34
N LYS A 183 11.12 -2.79 -20.25
CA LYS A 183 9.73 -2.51 -20.58
C LYS A 183 9.20 -3.57 -21.54
N GLY A 184 8.07 -4.21 -21.17
CA GLY A 184 7.42 -5.25 -21.98
C GLY A 184 7.18 -6.55 -21.21
N ASP A 185 6.69 -7.56 -21.95
CA ASP A 185 6.34 -8.87 -21.39
C ASP A 185 7.57 -9.62 -20.85
N PRO A 186 7.55 -10.00 -19.54
CA PRO A 186 8.68 -10.69 -18.91
C PRO A 186 9.03 -12.04 -19.54
N LYS A 187 8.04 -12.77 -20.01
CA LYS A 187 8.25 -14.11 -20.59
C LYS A 187 8.89 -14.03 -21.97
N GLU A 188 8.49 -13.02 -22.75
CA GLU A 188 9.06 -12.78 -24.07
C GLU A 188 10.53 -12.33 -23.94
N ALA A 189 10.80 -11.38 -23.03
CA ALA A 189 12.16 -10.92 -22.76
C ALA A 189 13.07 -12.04 -22.24
N ALA A 190 12.57 -12.87 -21.30
CA ALA A 190 13.32 -14.02 -20.78
C ALA A 190 13.63 -15.04 -21.87
N ARG A 191 12.69 -15.33 -22.78
CA ARG A 191 12.90 -16.24 -23.92
C ARG A 191 13.98 -15.70 -24.86
N ALA A 192 13.91 -14.42 -25.24
CA ALA A 192 14.88 -13.80 -26.11
C ALA A 192 16.30 -13.84 -25.51
N LEU A 193 16.43 -13.64 -24.20
CA LEU A 193 17.69 -13.78 -23.49
C LEU A 193 18.19 -15.23 -23.47
N ALA A 194 17.33 -16.20 -23.21
CA ALA A 194 17.70 -17.61 -23.23
C ALA A 194 18.21 -18.06 -24.62
N GLU A 195 17.59 -17.59 -25.69
CA GLU A 195 17.99 -17.86 -27.07
C GLU A 195 19.32 -17.18 -27.44
N SER A 196 19.70 -16.11 -26.74
CA SER A 196 20.99 -15.40 -26.93
C SER A 196 22.20 -16.11 -26.32
N GLY A 197 22.02 -17.28 -25.71
CA GLY A 197 23.11 -18.08 -25.14
C GLY A 197 23.49 -17.71 -23.71
N THR A 198 22.55 -17.15 -22.93
CA THR A 198 22.73 -16.94 -21.51
C THR A 198 22.60 -18.24 -20.72
N ALA A 199 23.34 -18.38 -19.61
CA ALA A 199 23.35 -19.60 -18.82
C ALA A 199 22.09 -19.79 -17.98
N LEU A 200 21.50 -18.72 -17.49
CA LEU A 200 20.29 -18.70 -16.66
C LEU A 200 19.57 -17.37 -16.83
N VAL A 201 18.26 -17.39 -16.87
CA VAL A 201 17.39 -16.21 -16.87
C VAL A 201 16.26 -16.43 -15.87
N ASP A 202 16.20 -15.59 -14.84
CA ASP A 202 15.14 -15.57 -13.86
C ASP A 202 14.31 -14.29 -13.97
N ILE A 203 12.99 -14.42 -13.88
CA ILE A 203 12.07 -13.29 -13.80
C ILE A 203 11.83 -13.00 -12.32
N LEU A 204 12.19 -11.82 -11.88
CA LEU A 204 11.98 -11.38 -10.51
C LEU A 204 10.78 -10.44 -10.41
N PRO A 205 10.00 -10.49 -9.32
CA PRO A 205 8.95 -9.51 -9.11
C PRO A 205 9.58 -8.11 -8.91
N LEU A 206 8.95 -7.11 -9.52
CA LEU A 206 9.24 -5.71 -9.24
C LEU A 206 8.38 -5.23 -8.09
N THR A 207 8.99 -4.53 -7.15
CA THR A 207 8.25 -3.82 -6.11
C THR A 207 7.60 -2.56 -6.67
N LEU A 208 6.53 -2.09 -6.04
CA LEU A 208 5.88 -0.84 -6.41
C LEU A 208 6.85 0.35 -6.34
N GLU A 209 7.80 0.31 -5.40
CA GLU A 209 8.87 1.31 -5.26
C GLU A 209 9.80 1.32 -6.48
N GLU A 210 10.22 0.14 -6.94
CA GLU A 210 11.05 0.02 -8.15
C GLU A 210 10.29 0.49 -9.40
N ILE A 211 9.02 0.10 -9.55
CA ILE A 211 8.18 0.56 -10.66
C ILE A 211 8.07 2.09 -10.65
N PHE A 212 7.81 2.67 -9.48
CA PHE A 212 7.76 4.12 -9.31
C PHE A 212 9.05 4.80 -9.77
N ILE A 213 10.21 4.31 -9.33
CA ILE A 213 11.53 4.84 -9.71
C ILE A 213 11.73 4.78 -11.23
N TYR A 214 11.39 3.67 -11.88
CA TYR A 214 11.64 3.50 -13.32
C TYR A 214 10.62 4.21 -14.21
N GLU A 215 9.37 4.33 -13.77
CA GLU A 215 8.35 5.12 -14.48
C GLU A 215 8.59 6.64 -14.30
N MET A 216 9.04 7.07 -13.11
CA MET A 216 9.34 8.49 -12.81
C MET A 216 10.72 8.94 -13.30
N GLY A 217 11.70 8.03 -13.40
CA GLY A 217 13.10 8.35 -13.74
C GLY A 217 13.30 8.98 -15.11
N GLY A 218 12.28 8.96 -15.99
CA GLY A 218 12.26 9.70 -17.25
C GLY A 218 11.81 11.16 -17.16
N ALA A 219 11.27 11.61 -16.00
CA ALA A 219 10.56 12.89 -15.95
C ALA A 219 11.24 14.02 -15.15
N ASP A 220 12.15 13.77 -14.21
CA ASP A 220 12.91 14.82 -13.46
C ASP A 220 13.73 14.23 -12.27
N TYR A 221 13.68 12.93 -12.02
CA TYR A 221 14.49 12.29 -10.99
C TYR A 221 15.73 11.68 -11.64
N GLU A 222 16.91 12.29 -11.45
CA GLU A 222 18.17 11.59 -11.66
C GLU A 222 18.22 10.42 -10.68
N VAL A 223 17.98 9.20 -11.20
CA VAL A 223 18.18 7.95 -10.47
C VAL A 223 19.70 7.74 -10.32
N LYS A 224 20.31 8.57 -9.50
CA LYS A 224 21.67 8.35 -9.01
C LYS A 224 21.58 7.65 -7.66
N ASP A 225 21.98 6.38 -7.67
CA ASP A 225 22.47 5.66 -6.49
C ASP A 225 21.44 5.26 -5.39
N ILE A 226 20.24 4.79 -5.74
CA ILE A 226 19.33 4.18 -4.76
C ILE A 226 19.45 2.64 -4.69
N LEU A 227 20.31 2.05 -5.53
CA LEU A 227 20.53 0.59 -5.52
C LEU A 227 21.98 0.28 -5.11
N LEU A 228 22.25 0.35 -3.80
CA LEU A 228 23.32 -0.40 -3.15
C LEU A 228 22.73 -1.25 -2.03
#